data_aa53b111affcbcb54a965007b7d5cfa6
#
_entry.id   aa53b111affcbcb54a965007b7d5cfa6
#
_cell.length_a   1.000
_cell.length_b   1.000
_cell.length_c   1.000
_cell.angle_alpha   90.00
_cell.angle_beta   90.00
_cell.angle_gamma   90.00
#
_symmetry.space_group_name_H-M   'P 1'
#
loop_
_entity.id
_entity.type
_entity.pdbx_description
1 polymer ?
#
loop_
_entity_poly.entity_id
_entity_poly.type
_entity_poly.pdbx_seq_one_letter_code
_entity_poly.pdbx_strand_id
1 'polypeptide(L)'
;TDRFLTSFGLKETMEVTNDIRYKVRTEKLRIMKEGMNAAAATRIQYASKYAQCANYWKYSHEQNIALENLNTMGEKERIEREFTAWVNADPARKAKYGNALTLIKEGYEAMHPYNVAMSYMQEAGLQGAEVPLFAFQVGNTLERAFDAKNTAEVKEMYLKAIKSNAAAFFKDFNKDVDKNLVAALLKIYSDNVAAEWHPDVFNLINKKYKGNYEKFAKELSDKSIFTDEARLNAFLEKPDMKKLNKDLGYITGASLFEVFQKLREEMSAMRSNIAKGDRLFVNGLMAMEPNKVWAPNANSTIRLTYGNVKSYKPRDAVFYDYYTTLTGVMEKEGPKGGEFEVPQKLKDLYHAKDFGRYGADNISVNFITNNDITGGNSGSPVINGNGELIGT
;
A
#
# COMPACT_ATOMS: atom_id res chain seq x y z
N THR A 1 11.62 7.47 3.99
CA THR A 1 11.84 7.71 2.54
C THR A 1 13.09 6.99 2.08
N ASP A 2 13.13 6.65 0.78
CA ASP A 2 14.34 6.14 0.16
C ASP A 2 15.49 7.16 0.34
N ARG A 3 16.60 6.72 0.90
CA ARG A 3 17.76 7.56 1.19
C ARG A 3 18.35 8.20 -0.08
N PHE A 4 18.24 7.53 -1.21
CA PHE A 4 18.75 7.98 -2.50
C PHE A 4 17.73 8.71 -3.37
N LEU A 5 16.47 8.80 -2.93
CA LEU A 5 15.43 9.53 -3.65
C LEU A 5 15.80 11.00 -3.74
N THR A 6 15.70 11.56 -4.95
CA THR A 6 15.93 12.98 -5.20
C THR A 6 14.74 13.85 -4.77
N SER A 7 14.91 15.18 -4.77
CA SER A 7 13.83 16.13 -4.52
C SER A 7 12.66 15.92 -5.51
N PHE A 8 12.94 15.58 -6.77
CA PHE A 8 11.92 15.32 -7.79
C PHE A 8 11.06 14.10 -7.44
N GLY A 9 11.68 13.00 -7.04
CA GLY A 9 10.95 11.81 -6.61
C GLY A 9 10.22 12.00 -5.28
N LEU A 10 10.79 12.80 -4.36
CA LEU A 10 10.15 13.15 -3.10
C LEU A 10 8.89 13.98 -3.34
N LYS A 11 8.97 14.98 -4.22
CA LYS A 11 7.83 15.81 -4.62
C LYS A 11 6.69 14.95 -5.18
N GLU A 12 7.00 14.04 -6.10
CA GLU A 12 6.02 13.13 -6.70
C GLU A 12 5.39 12.20 -5.64
N THR A 13 6.16 11.74 -4.66
CA THR A 13 5.66 10.94 -3.54
C THR A 13 4.67 11.74 -2.70
N MET A 14 5.00 12.98 -2.35
CA MET A 14 4.20 13.81 -1.46
C MET A 14 2.92 14.33 -2.14
N GLU A 15 3.06 14.91 -3.34
CA GLU A 15 1.98 15.61 -4.03
C GLU A 15 1.03 14.66 -4.80
N VAL A 16 1.51 13.50 -5.24
CA VAL A 16 0.72 12.54 -6.02
C VAL A 16 0.40 11.30 -5.21
N THR A 17 1.41 10.49 -4.90
CA THR A 17 1.16 9.15 -4.33
C THR A 17 0.49 9.22 -2.96
N ASN A 18 1.02 10.04 -2.05
CA ASN A 18 0.50 10.14 -0.69
C ASN A 18 -0.84 10.89 -0.65
N ASP A 19 -0.98 11.97 -1.40
CA ASP A 19 -2.20 12.77 -1.45
C ASP A 19 -3.38 11.97 -2.03
N ILE A 20 -3.19 11.32 -3.16
CA ILE A 20 -4.23 10.49 -3.80
C ILE A 20 -4.59 9.31 -2.90
N ARG A 21 -3.60 8.62 -2.33
CA ARG A 21 -3.85 7.51 -1.40
C ARG A 21 -4.66 7.97 -0.19
N TYR A 22 -4.30 9.08 0.41
CA TYR A 22 -5.03 9.65 1.54
C TYR A 22 -6.48 9.97 1.16
N LYS A 23 -6.71 10.65 0.05
CA LYS A 23 -8.06 11.00 -0.46
C LYS A 23 -8.92 9.77 -0.72
N VAL A 24 -8.42 8.83 -1.50
CA VAL A 24 -9.19 7.64 -1.89
C VAL A 24 -9.50 6.76 -0.68
N ARG A 25 -8.50 6.56 0.19
CA ARG A 25 -8.67 5.73 1.39
C ARG A 25 -9.54 6.39 2.44
N THR A 26 -9.62 7.72 2.50
CA THR A 26 -10.56 8.44 3.37
C THR A 26 -11.99 8.00 3.06
N GLU A 27 -12.39 8.00 1.79
CA GLU A 27 -13.73 7.57 1.39
C GLU A 27 -13.92 6.06 1.57
N LYS A 28 -12.93 5.25 1.23
CA LYS A 28 -12.96 3.81 1.45
C LYS A 28 -13.18 3.46 2.93
N LEU A 29 -12.45 4.10 3.83
CA LEU A 29 -12.56 3.91 5.28
C LEU A 29 -13.93 4.36 5.81
N ARG A 30 -14.47 5.47 5.29
CA ARG A 30 -15.82 5.94 5.64
C ARG A 30 -16.86 4.87 5.33
N ILE A 31 -16.88 4.35 4.11
CA ILE A 31 -17.84 3.34 3.66
C ILE A 31 -17.69 2.03 4.46
N MET A 32 -16.46 1.55 4.64
CA MET A 32 -16.22 0.35 5.47
C MET A 32 -16.69 0.55 6.91
N LYS A 33 -16.43 1.73 7.52
CA LYS A 33 -16.84 2.03 8.88
C LYS A 33 -18.36 2.06 9.04
N GLU A 34 -19.07 2.60 8.07
CA GLU A 34 -20.54 2.59 8.05
C GLU A 34 -21.07 1.14 8.03
N GLY A 35 -20.53 0.29 7.15
CA GLY A 35 -20.91 -1.12 7.11
C GLY A 35 -20.59 -1.87 8.41
N MET A 36 -19.42 -1.62 8.99
CA MET A 36 -19.00 -2.21 10.27
C MET A 36 -19.89 -1.77 11.45
N ASN A 37 -20.37 -0.54 11.43
CA ASN A 37 -21.28 -0.01 12.46
C ASN A 37 -22.71 -0.55 12.31
N ALA A 38 -23.12 -0.90 11.10
CA ALA A 38 -24.47 -1.39 10.81
C ALA A 38 -24.69 -2.84 11.30
N ALA A 39 -23.65 -3.68 11.31
CA ALA A 39 -23.79 -5.08 11.72
C ALA A 39 -22.49 -5.65 12.34
N ALA A 40 -22.62 -6.40 13.43
CA ALA A 40 -21.50 -7.07 14.10
C ALA A 40 -20.77 -8.07 13.19
N ALA A 41 -21.49 -8.81 12.36
CA ALA A 41 -20.89 -9.72 11.38
C ALA A 41 -20.02 -8.99 10.37
N THR A 42 -20.49 -7.86 9.81
CA THR A 42 -19.71 -7.03 8.90
C THR A 42 -18.47 -6.44 9.58
N ARG A 43 -18.58 -6.08 10.87
CA ARG A 43 -17.43 -5.61 11.64
C ARG A 43 -16.35 -6.68 11.74
N ILE A 44 -16.69 -7.93 11.97
CA ILE A 44 -15.74 -9.05 12.02
C ILE A 44 -15.09 -9.24 10.64
N GLN A 45 -15.87 -9.27 9.57
CA GLN A 45 -15.39 -9.44 8.20
C GLN A 45 -14.40 -8.35 7.76
N TYR A 46 -14.68 -7.10 8.16
CA TYR A 46 -13.94 -5.93 7.66
C TYR A 46 -12.89 -5.39 8.63
N ALA A 47 -12.79 -5.88 9.86
CA ALA A 47 -11.84 -5.37 10.85
C ALA A 47 -10.38 -5.37 10.35
N SER A 48 -9.92 -6.49 9.79
CA SER A 48 -8.56 -6.60 9.24
C SER A 48 -8.38 -5.72 7.99
N LYS A 49 -9.35 -5.73 7.07
CA LYS A 49 -9.32 -4.91 5.85
C LYS A 49 -9.30 -3.41 6.17
N TYR A 50 -10.10 -3.00 7.15
CA TYR A 50 -10.13 -1.63 7.66
C TYR A 50 -8.80 -1.23 8.26
N ALA A 51 -8.23 -2.07 9.14
CA ALA A 51 -6.94 -1.81 9.78
C ALA A 51 -5.81 -1.68 8.75
N GLN A 52 -5.73 -2.56 7.75
CA GLN A 52 -4.76 -2.47 6.67
C GLN A 52 -4.93 -1.19 5.83
N CYS A 53 -6.16 -0.84 5.49
CA CYS A 53 -6.46 0.39 4.76
C CYS A 53 -6.04 1.63 5.58
N ALA A 54 -6.40 1.67 6.86
CA ALA A 54 -6.11 2.75 7.79
C ALA A 54 -4.60 2.91 8.06
N ASN A 55 -3.84 1.81 8.09
CA ASN A 55 -2.40 1.87 8.28
C ASN A 55 -1.72 2.72 7.20
N TYR A 56 -1.96 2.43 5.92
CA TYR A 56 -1.39 3.21 4.82
C TYR A 56 -2.02 4.59 4.65
N TRP A 57 -3.26 4.78 5.05
CA TRP A 57 -3.92 6.08 5.10
C TRP A 57 -3.22 7.01 6.09
N LYS A 58 -3.01 6.54 7.32
CA LYS A 58 -2.22 7.26 8.35
C LYS A 58 -0.79 7.50 7.88
N TYR A 59 -0.13 6.45 7.36
CA TYR A 59 1.24 6.55 6.88
C TYR A 59 1.41 7.65 5.83
N SER A 60 0.54 7.71 4.82
CA SER A 60 0.67 8.71 3.74
C SER A 60 0.47 10.13 4.23
N HIS A 61 -0.49 10.34 5.13
CA HIS A 61 -0.75 11.65 5.71
C HIS A 61 0.37 12.11 6.64
N GLU A 62 0.73 11.29 7.62
CA GLU A 62 1.75 11.62 8.61
C GLU A 62 3.15 11.70 8.00
N GLN A 63 3.43 10.94 6.96
CA GLN A 63 4.69 11.04 6.23
C GLN A 63 4.86 12.43 5.61
N ASN A 64 3.85 12.98 4.96
CA ASN A 64 3.93 14.32 4.37
C ASN A 64 4.20 15.37 5.45
N ILE A 65 3.47 15.33 6.56
CA ILE A 65 3.68 16.23 7.70
C ILE A 65 5.10 16.12 8.26
N ALA A 66 5.61 14.88 8.42
CA ALA A 66 6.95 14.67 8.94
C ALA A 66 8.04 15.17 7.97
N LEU A 67 7.88 14.96 6.67
CA LEU A 67 8.80 15.42 5.65
C LEU A 67 8.88 16.95 5.56
N GLU A 68 7.75 17.63 5.73
CA GLU A 68 7.67 19.10 5.82
C GLU A 68 8.36 19.60 7.09
N ASN A 69 7.99 19.06 8.26
CA ASN A 69 8.54 19.48 9.55
C ASN A 69 10.07 19.28 9.63
N LEU A 70 10.60 18.26 8.98
CA LEU A 70 12.04 17.96 8.92
C LEU A 70 12.74 18.71 7.78
N ASN A 71 12.01 19.51 7.00
CA ASN A 71 12.55 20.17 5.80
C ASN A 71 13.31 19.21 4.87
N THR A 72 12.79 18.00 4.70
CA THR A 72 13.47 16.96 3.91
C THR A 72 13.65 17.35 2.45
N MET A 73 12.72 18.11 1.90
CA MET A 73 12.82 18.65 0.54
C MET A 73 14.06 19.57 0.40
N GLY A 74 14.21 20.54 1.28
CA GLY A 74 15.35 21.46 1.28
C GLY A 74 16.69 20.75 1.45
N GLU A 75 16.73 19.68 2.25
CA GLU A 75 17.94 18.85 2.41
C GLU A 75 18.28 18.07 1.12
N LYS A 76 17.31 17.52 0.42
CA LYS A 76 17.52 16.86 -0.88
C LYS A 76 18.04 17.85 -1.92
N GLU A 77 17.44 19.02 -2.01
CA GLU A 77 17.89 20.09 -2.92
C GLU A 77 19.29 20.58 -2.58
N ARG A 78 19.66 20.63 -1.29
CA ARG A 78 21.04 20.98 -0.87
C ARG A 78 22.04 19.96 -1.41
N ILE A 79 21.78 18.67 -1.23
CA ILE A 79 22.62 17.58 -1.74
C ILE A 79 22.75 17.67 -3.26
N GLU A 80 21.67 17.92 -3.98
CA GLU A 80 21.65 18.05 -5.43
C GLU A 80 22.45 19.28 -5.92
N ARG A 81 22.39 20.40 -5.20
CA ARG A 81 23.23 21.58 -5.50
C ARG A 81 24.71 21.29 -5.28
N GLU A 82 25.07 20.67 -4.17
CA GLU A 82 26.46 20.28 -3.86
C GLU A 82 27.01 19.29 -4.89
N PHE A 83 26.22 18.30 -5.26
CA PHE A 83 26.55 17.35 -6.31
C PHE A 83 26.77 18.06 -7.65
N THR A 84 25.90 18.98 -8.04
CA THR A 84 26.02 19.76 -9.27
C THR A 84 27.29 20.60 -9.28
N ALA A 85 27.62 21.26 -8.18
CA ALA A 85 28.82 22.04 -8.06
C ALA A 85 30.08 21.15 -8.18
N TRP A 86 30.11 20.00 -7.51
CA TRP A 86 31.22 19.04 -7.59
C TRP A 86 31.39 18.46 -8.99
N VAL A 87 30.28 18.17 -9.69
CA VAL A 87 30.29 17.69 -11.09
C VAL A 87 30.86 18.76 -12.03
N ASN A 88 30.46 20.01 -11.90
CA ASN A 88 30.85 21.09 -12.79
C ASN A 88 32.29 21.55 -12.56
N ALA A 89 32.91 21.24 -11.41
CA ALA A 89 34.27 21.61 -11.10
C ALA A 89 35.34 20.79 -11.87
N ASP A 90 34.95 19.73 -12.58
CA ASP A 90 35.88 18.85 -13.29
C ASP A 90 35.27 18.38 -14.62
N PRO A 91 35.97 18.54 -15.77
CA PRO A 91 35.44 18.14 -17.08
C PRO A 91 35.13 16.63 -17.21
N ALA A 92 35.94 15.77 -16.57
CA ALA A 92 35.70 14.33 -16.61
C ALA A 92 34.45 13.93 -15.79
N ARG A 93 34.26 14.55 -14.62
CA ARG A 93 33.05 14.38 -13.82
C ARG A 93 31.83 14.89 -14.58
N LYS A 94 31.95 16.06 -15.23
CA LYS A 94 30.85 16.62 -16.05
C LYS A 94 30.49 15.71 -17.21
N ALA A 95 31.47 15.14 -17.88
CA ALA A 95 31.22 14.18 -18.97
C ALA A 95 30.49 12.91 -18.47
N LYS A 96 30.83 12.44 -17.25
CA LYS A 96 30.26 11.21 -16.69
C LYS A 96 28.90 11.40 -15.99
N TYR A 97 28.74 12.46 -15.23
CA TYR A 97 27.61 12.66 -14.31
C TYR A 97 26.70 13.85 -14.65
N GLY A 98 27.11 14.71 -15.60
CA GLY A 98 26.48 16.01 -15.85
C GLY A 98 25.00 15.96 -16.22
N ASN A 99 24.52 14.84 -16.75
CA ASN A 99 23.11 14.66 -17.10
C ASN A 99 22.28 13.87 -16.07
N ALA A 100 22.89 13.47 -14.93
CA ALA A 100 22.20 12.60 -13.97
C ALA A 100 20.89 13.20 -13.45
N LEU A 101 20.94 14.41 -12.88
CA LEU A 101 19.78 15.10 -12.34
C LEU A 101 18.78 15.54 -13.43
N THR A 102 19.26 15.86 -14.62
CA THR A 102 18.40 16.20 -15.77
C THR A 102 17.56 15.02 -16.19
N LEU A 103 18.16 13.81 -16.31
CA LEU A 103 17.42 12.59 -16.64
C LEU A 103 16.34 12.26 -15.59
N ILE A 104 16.65 12.48 -14.31
CA ILE A 104 15.68 12.24 -13.24
C ILE A 104 14.54 13.27 -13.31
N LYS A 105 14.90 14.57 -13.40
CA LYS A 105 13.92 15.65 -13.46
C LYS A 105 12.96 15.48 -14.62
N GLU A 106 13.50 15.42 -15.85
CA GLU A 106 12.71 15.27 -17.07
C GLU A 106 11.88 13.98 -17.05
N GLY A 107 12.43 12.90 -16.48
CA GLY A 107 11.71 11.65 -16.31
C GLY A 107 10.50 11.79 -15.39
N TYR A 108 10.63 12.45 -14.24
CA TYR A 108 9.49 12.68 -13.32
C TYR A 108 8.49 13.69 -13.90
N GLU A 109 8.94 14.77 -14.51
CA GLU A 109 8.06 15.75 -15.16
C GLU A 109 7.20 15.11 -16.27
N ALA A 110 7.82 14.30 -17.13
CA ALA A 110 7.11 13.57 -18.18
C ALA A 110 6.18 12.49 -17.62
N MET A 111 6.54 11.86 -16.50
CA MET A 111 5.78 10.76 -15.88
C MET A 111 4.61 11.27 -15.02
N HIS A 112 4.61 12.52 -14.60
CA HIS A 112 3.63 13.07 -13.64
C HIS A 112 2.16 12.80 -14.01
N PRO A 113 1.65 13.09 -15.23
CA PRO A 113 0.25 12.85 -15.56
C PRO A 113 -0.11 11.35 -15.54
N TYR A 114 0.83 10.49 -15.91
CA TYR A 114 0.68 9.04 -15.84
C TYR A 114 0.68 8.53 -14.39
N ASN A 115 1.50 9.10 -13.51
CA ASN A 115 1.52 8.76 -12.10
C ASN A 115 0.22 9.12 -11.39
N VAL A 116 -0.40 10.24 -11.75
CA VAL A 116 -1.74 10.60 -11.25
C VAL A 116 -2.74 9.52 -11.65
N ALA A 117 -2.83 9.19 -12.94
CA ALA A 117 -3.73 8.15 -13.44
C ALA A 117 -3.43 6.77 -12.82
N MET A 118 -2.15 6.40 -12.71
CA MET A 118 -1.71 5.14 -12.09
C MET A 118 -2.06 5.07 -10.61
N SER A 119 -1.91 6.15 -9.86
CA SER A 119 -2.23 6.19 -8.43
C SER A 119 -3.73 6.00 -8.18
N TYR A 120 -4.58 6.69 -8.96
CA TYR A 120 -6.02 6.45 -8.91
C TYR A 120 -6.40 5.04 -9.40
N MET A 121 -5.74 4.54 -10.44
CA MET A 121 -5.94 3.17 -10.93
C MET A 121 -5.66 2.14 -9.84
N GLN A 122 -4.58 2.29 -9.10
CA GLN A 122 -4.23 1.39 -8.02
C GLN A 122 -5.17 1.52 -6.82
N GLU A 123 -5.41 2.74 -6.33
CA GLU A 123 -6.13 2.96 -5.07
C GLU A 123 -7.66 2.86 -5.24
N ALA A 124 -8.23 3.42 -6.31
CA ALA A 124 -9.68 3.45 -6.55
C ALA A 124 -10.14 2.34 -7.50
N GLY A 125 -9.31 1.96 -8.47
CA GLY A 125 -9.63 0.91 -9.43
C GLY A 125 -9.37 -0.49 -8.89
N LEU A 126 -8.09 -0.90 -8.88
CA LEU A 126 -7.72 -2.30 -8.59
C LEU A 126 -7.79 -2.68 -7.12
N GLN A 127 -7.43 -1.77 -6.21
CA GLN A 127 -7.47 -1.99 -4.75
C GLN A 127 -8.68 -1.31 -4.09
N GLY A 128 -9.60 -0.78 -4.89
CA GLY A 128 -10.78 -0.08 -4.41
C GLY A 128 -11.81 -1.03 -3.80
N ALA A 129 -12.71 -1.51 -4.63
CA ALA A 129 -13.69 -2.55 -4.31
C ALA A 129 -13.11 -3.94 -4.57
N GLU A 130 -13.69 -4.97 -3.97
CA GLU A 130 -13.14 -6.33 -4.00
C GLU A 130 -13.57 -7.11 -5.26
N VAL A 131 -14.83 -6.98 -5.65
CA VAL A 131 -15.40 -7.78 -6.76
C VAL A 131 -14.72 -7.56 -8.11
N PRO A 132 -14.40 -6.35 -8.57
CA PRO A 132 -13.78 -6.17 -9.88
C PRO A 132 -12.45 -6.92 -10.02
N LEU A 133 -11.58 -6.82 -9.01
CA LEU A 133 -10.29 -7.52 -9.03
C LEU A 133 -10.46 -9.05 -8.92
N PHE A 134 -11.32 -9.51 -8.01
CA PHE A 134 -11.63 -10.93 -7.84
C PHE A 134 -12.22 -11.54 -9.13
N ALA A 135 -13.18 -10.86 -9.73
CA ALA A 135 -13.82 -11.30 -10.98
C ALA A 135 -12.78 -11.39 -12.14
N PHE A 136 -11.91 -10.40 -12.25
CA PHE A 136 -10.83 -10.42 -13.24
C PHE A 136 -9.86 -11.59 -13.01
N GLN A 137 -9.42 -11.82 -11.77
CA GLN A 137 -8.49 -12.91 -11.45
C GLN A 137 -9.10 -14.29 -11.75
N VAL A 138 -10.34 -14.50 -11.36
CA VAL A 138 -11.07 -15.75 -11.64
C VAL A 138 -11.31 -15.91 -13.15
N GLY A 139 -11.77 -14.86 -13.82
CA GLY A 139 -12.02 -14.88 -15.25
C GLY A 139 -10.78 -15.19 -16.07
N ASN A 140 -9.67 -14.53 -15.78
CA ASN A 140 -8.38 -14.80 -16.43
C ASN A 140 -7.89 -16.24 -16.15
N THR A 141 -8.13 -16.76 -14.96
CA THR A 141 -7.80 -18.16 -14.63
C THR A 141 -8.68 -19.14 -15.41
N LEU A 142 -9.97 -18.81 -15.60
CA LEU A 142 -10.88 -19.59 -16.43
C LEU A 142 -10.47 -19.57 -17.91
N GLU A 143 -10.12 -18.42 -18.46
CA GLU A 143 -9.63 -18.31 -19.83
C GLU A 143 -8.42 -19.22 -20.05
N ARG A 144 -7.46 -19.20 -19.11
CA ARG A 144 -6.31 -20.12 -19.16
C ARG A 144 -6.73 -21.58 -19.01
N ALA A 145 -7.64 -21.92 -18.11
CA ALA A 145 -8.12 -23.27 -17.90
C ALA A 145 -8.75 -23.85 -19.18
N PHE A 146 -9.49 -23.02 -19.90
CA PHE A 146 -10.20 -23.42 -21.13
C PHE A 146 -9.40 -23.18 -22.42
N ASP A 147 -8.10 -22.86 -22.33
CA ASP A 147 -7.21 -22.89 -23.49
C ASP A 147 -7.24 -24.30 -24.13
N ALA A 148 -7.39 -24.34 -25.46
CA ALA A 148 -7.52 -25.59 -26.23
C ALA A 148 -6.33 -26.54 -26.06
N LYS A 149 -5.18 -26.04 -25.59
CA LYS A 149 -3.97 -26.82 -25.35
C LYS A 149 -3.99 -27.59 -24.03
N ASN A 150 -4.91 -27.27 -23.11
CA ASN A 150 -4.94 -27.86 -21.79
C ASN A 150 -5.72 -29.19 -21.75
N THR A 151 -5.17 -30.16 -21.01
CA THR A 151 -5.82 -31.44 -20.75
C THR A 151 -6.98 -31.30 -19.75
N ALA A 152 -7.79 -32.33 -19.61
CA ALA A 152 -8.90 -32.36 -18.64
C ALA A 152 -8.38 -32.20 -17.19
N GLU A 153 -7.26 -32.85 -16.87
CA GLU A 153 -6.64 -32.79 -15.53
C GLU A 153 -6.17 -31.37 -15.19
N VAL A 154 -5.58 -30.66 -16.17
CA VAL A 154 -5.15 -29.26 -15.99
C VAL A 154 -6.34 -28.35 -15.77
N LYS A 155 -7.44 -28.55 -16.51
CA LYS A 155 -8.70 -27.81 -16.30
C LYS A 155 -9.26 -28.04 -14.91
N GLU A 156 -9.32 -29.27 -14.46
CA GLU A 156 -9.81 -29.63 -13.12
C GLU A 156 -8.94 -28.98 -12.03
N MET A 157 -7.61 -28.99 -12.19
CA MET A 157 -6.69 -28.32 -11.26
C MET A 157 -7.01 -26.80 -11.12
N TYR A 158 -7.21 -26.10 -12.24
CA TYR A 158 -7.59 -24.70 -12.24
C TYR A 158 -8.96 -24.46 -11.58
N LEU A 159 -9.96 -25.28 -11.91
CA LEU A 159 -11.29 -25.15 -11.31
C LEU A 159 -11.28 -25.40 -9.78
N LYS A 160 -10.49 -26.37 -9.32
CA LYS A 160 -10.28 -26.61 -7.89
C LYS A 160 -9.62 -25.42 -7.20
N ALA A 161 -8.60 -24.82 -7.81
CA ALA A 161 -7.94 -23.63 -7.29
C ALA A 161 -8.90 -22.45 -7.22
N ILE A 162 -9.73 -22.22 -8.24
CA ILE A 162 -10.76 -21.19 -8.24
C ILE A 162 -11.77 -21.41 -7.11
N LYS A 163 -12.28 -22.65 -6.92
CA LYS A 163 -13.22 -22.97 -5.84
C LYS A 163 -12.62 -22.70 -4.45
N SER A 164 -11.36 -23.06 -4.25
CA SER A 164 -10.65 -22.79 -2.99
C SER A 164 -10.49 -21.29 -2.72
N ASN A 165 -10.07 -20.52 -3.73
CA ASN A 165 -9.95 -19.07 -3.64
C ASN A 165 -11.29 -18.38 -3.42
N ALA A 166 -12.37 -18.86 -4.06
CA ALA A 166 -13.71 -18.34 -3.90
C ALA A 166 -14.22 -18.53 -2.47
N ALA A 167 -14.05 -19.73 -1.89
CA ALA A 167 -14.43 -19.97 -0.50
C ALA A 167 -13.69 -19.05 0.48
N ALA A 168 -12.39 -18.80 0.27
CA ALA A 168 -11.63 -17.85 1.07
C ALA A 168 -12.13 -16.41 0.90
N PHE A 169 -12.44 -15.99 -0.33
CA PHE A 169 -12.98 -14.67 -0.64
C PHE A 169 -14.31 -14.42 0.04
N PHE A 170 -15.29 -15.33 -0.13
CA PHE A 170 -16.64 -15.14 0.40
C PHE A 170 -16.74 -15.22 1.92
N LYS A 171 -15.76 -15.82 2.59
CA LYS A 171 -15.71 -15.83 4.06
C LYS A 171 -15.75 -14.43 4.66
N ASP A 172 -15.01 -13.50 4.07
CA ASP A 172 -14.85 -12.13 4.58
C ASP A 172 -15.40 -11.06 3.62
N PHE A 173 -16.23 -11.47 2.65
CA PHE A 173 -16.87 -10.58 1.69
C PHE A 173 -18.21 -10.07 2.19
N ASN A 174 -18.46 -8.77 2.01
CA ASN A 174 -19.78 -8.19 2.25
C ASN A 174 -20.26 -7.43 1.02
N LYS A 175 -21.34 -7.95 0.44
CA LYS A 175 -21.93 -7.48 -0.81
C LYS A 175 -22.37 -6.02 -0.77
N ASP A 176 -22.93 -5.55 0.35
CA ASP A 176 -23.43 -4.18 0.46
C ASP A 176 -22.31 -3.17 0.63
N VAL A 177 -21.27 -3.51 1.39
CA VAL A 177 -20.08 -2.68 1.52
C VAL A 177 -19.37 -2.57 0.16
N ASP A 178 -19.15 -3.70 -0.52
CA ASP A 178 -18.47 -3.71 -1.82
C ASP A 178 -19.24 -2.93 -2.89
N LYS A 179 -20.58 -3.08 -2.94
CA LYS A 179 -21.44 -2.27 -3.82
C LYS A 179 -21.22 -0.77 -3.64
N ASN A 180 -21.18 -0.30 -2.40
CA ASN A 180 -20.96 1.11 -2.11
C ASN A 180 -19.54 1.56 -2.46
N LEU A 181 -18.55 0.70 -2.25
CA LEU A 181 -17.16 0.94 -2.68
C LEU A 181 -17.06 1.03 -4.21
N VAL A 182 -17.68 0.11 -4.95
CA VAL A 182 -17.71 0.18 -6.44
C VAL A 182 -18.26 1.51 -6.91
N ALA A 183 -19.41 1.96 -6.38
CA ALA A 183 -20.03 3.20 -6.78
C ALA A 183 -19.15 4.42 -6.51
N ALA A 184 -18.68 4.55 -5.27
CA ALA A 184 -17.93 5.73 -4.84
C ALA A 184 -16.55 5.80 -5.47
N LEU A 185 -15.80 4.69 -5.52
CA LEU A 185 -14.41 4.73 -5.95
C LEU A 185 -14.26 4.81 -7.47
N LEU A 186 -15.14 4.17 -8.25
CA LEU A 186 -15.16 4.38 -9.69
C LEU A 186 -15.54 5.82 -10.05
N LYS A 187 -16.45 6.44 -9.27
CA LYS A 187 -16.76 7.86 -9.45
C LYS A 187 -15.57 8.75 -9.13
N ILE A 188 -14.88 8.52 -8.01
CA ILE A 188 -13.65 9.26 -7.65
C ILE A 188 -12.62 9.13 -8.77
N TYR A 189 -12.42 7.94 -9.32
CA TYR A 189 -11.51 7.75 -10.47
C TYR A 189 -11.94 8.62 -11.66
N SER A 190 -13.19 8.51 -12.07
CA SER A 190 -13.73 9.26 -13.22
C SER A 190 -13.62 10.76 -13.06
N ASP A 191 -13.82 11.28 -11.86
CA ASP A 191 -13.80 12.73 -11.59
C ASP A 191 -12.37 13.32 -11.55
N ASN A 192 -11.34 12.50 -11.35
CA ASN A 192 -9.98 12.98 -11.08
C ASN A 192 -8.93 12.51 -12.09
N VAL A 193 -9.27 11.64 -13.03
CA VAL A 193 -8.35 11.11 -14.05
C VAL A 193 -8.78 11.60 -15.41
N ALA A 194 -7.82 11.97 -16.26
CA ALA A 194 -8.07 12.39 -17.62
C ALA A 194 -8.81 11.31 -18.44
N ALA A 195 -9.74 11.72 -19.29
CA ALA A 195 -10.66 10.83 -20.02
C ALA A 195 -9.93 9.79 -20.91
N GLU A 196 -8.74 10.10 -21.38
CA GLU A 196 -7.89 9.17 -22.16
C GLU A 196 -7.49 7.91 -21.38
N TRP A 197 -7.47 7.99 -20.04
CA TRP A 197 -7.17 6.89 -19.14
C TRP A 197 -8.41 6.29 -18.48
N HIS A 198 -9.61 6.62 -19.00
CA HIS A 198 -10.83 6.02 -18.50
C HIS A 198 -10.99 4.59 -19.04
N PRO A 199 -11.20 3.60 -18.15
CA PRO A 199 -11.56 2.23 -18.55
C PRO A 199 -12.88 2.19 -19.33
N ASP A 200 -13.01 1.25 -20.26
CA ASP A 200 -14.21 1.10 -21.09
C ASP A 200 -15.50 0.92 -20.30
N VAL A 201 -15.42 0.41 -19.08
CA VAL A 201 -16.58 0.33 -18.19
C VAL A 201 -17.23 1.70 -17.95
N PHE A 202 -16.49 2.82 -18.02
CA PHE A 202 -17.07 4.15 -17.88
C PHE A 202 -17.94 4.54 -19.09
N ASN A 203 -17.55 4.09 -20.29
CA ASN A 203 -18.41 4.22 -21.47
C ASN A 203 -19.73 3.46 -21.29
N LEU A 204 -19.68 2.25 -20.71
CA LEU A 204 -20.85 1.48 -20.36
C LEU A 204 -21.72 2.20 -19.31
N ILE A 205 -21.09 2.74 -18.26
CA ILE A 205 -21.80 3.49 -17.20
C ILE A 205 -22.49 4.72 -17.81
N ASN A 206 -21.80 5.47 -18.63
CA ASN A 206 -22.37 6.66 -19.27
C ASN A 206 -23.51 6.33 -20.23
N LYS A 207 -23.35 5.34 -21.10
CA LYS A 207 -24.37 4.96 -22.11
C LYS A 207 -25.60 4.29 -21.50
N LYS A 208 -25.40 3.30 -20.64
CA LYS A 208 -26.51 2.48 -20.11
C LYS A 208 -27.11 3.06 -18.83
N TYR A 209 -26.29 3.65 -17.95
CA TYR A 209 -26.72 4.14 -16.64
C TYR A 209 -26.75 5.67 -16.54
N LYS A 210 -26.49 6.38 -17.64
CA LYS A 210 -26.50 7.85 -17.70
C LYS A 210 -25.55 8.50 -16.67
N GLY A 211 -24.36 7.90 -16.46
CA GLY A 211 -23.38 8.35 -15.48
C GLY A 211 -23.76 8.06 -14.01
N ASN A 212 -24.78 7.26 -13.76
CA ASN A 212 -25.18 6.91 -12.38
C ASN A 212 -24.42 5.68 -11.90
N TYR A 213 -23.38 5.90 -11.11
CA TYR A 213 -22.50 4.88 -10.56
C TYR A 213 -23.20 3.98 -9.53
N GLU A 214 -24.14 4.52 -8.75
CA GLU A 214 -24.94 3.75 -7.78
C GLU A 214 -25.84 2.73 -8.48
N LYS A 215 -26.51 3.13 -9.58
CA LYS A 215 -27.34 2.19 -10.38
C LYS A 215 -26.48 1.11 -11.02
N PHE A 216 -25.30 1.48 -11.52
CA PHE A 216 -24.35 0.51 -12.07
C PHE A 216 -23.90 -0.49 -11.00
N ALA A 217 -23.42 0.01 -9.86
CA ALA A 217 -22.94 -0.81 -8.75
C ALA A 217 -24.06 -1.72 -8.19
N LYS A 218 -25.30 -1.21 -8.14
CA LYS A 218 -26.46 -2.03 -7.76
C LYS A 218 -26.68 -3.19 -8.74
N GLU A 219 -26.69 -2.93 -10.06
CA GLU A 219 -26.89 -3.99 -11.05
C GLU A 219 -25.72 -4.99 -11.02
N LEU A 220 -24.47 -4.53 -10.88
CA LEU A 220 -23.29 -5.38 -10.70
C LEU A 220 -23.48 -6.28 -9.46
N SER A 221 -23.79 -5.67 -8.32
CA SER A 221 -23.99 -6.38 -7.06
C SER A 221 -25.12 -7.42 -7.16
N ASP A 222 -26.24 -7.10 -7.82
CA ASP A 222 -27.40 -7.99 -7.91
C ASP A 222 -27.17 -9.15 -8.90
N LYS A 223 -26.45 -8.92 -10.00
CA LYS A 223 -26.41 -9.84 -11.15
C LYS A 223 -25.09 -10.53 -11.40
N SER A 224 -23.96 -9.95 -10.95
CA SER A 224 -22.65 -10.55 -11.23
C SER A 224 -22.51 -11.93 -10.60
N ILE A 225 -21.87 -12.82 -11.33
CA ILE A 225 -21.51 -14.18 -10.91
C ILE A 225 -20.64 -14.11 -9.64
N PHE A 226 -19.83 -13.07 -9.50
CA PHE A 226 -18.77 -12.92 -8.50
C PHE A 226 -19.23 -12.27 -7.18
N THR A 227 -20.51 -11.96 -7.05
CA THR A 227 -21.07 -11.34 -5.84
C THR A 227 -21.86 -12.30 -4.95
N ASP A 228 -21.91 -13.58 -5.33
CA ASP A 228 -22.67 -14.61 -4.61
C ASP A 228 -21.98 -15.97 -4.79
N GLU A 229 -21.63 -16.63 -3.68
CA GLU A 229 -20.87 -17.89 -3.70
C GLU A 229 -21.62 -19.02 -4.40
N ALA A 230 -22.91 -19.16 -4.15
CA ALA A 230 -23.72 -20.21 -4.78
C ALA A 230 -23.82 -20.00 -6.29
N ARG A 231 -23.96 -18.75 -6.71
CA ARG A 231 -23.99 -18.36 -8.14
C ARG A 231 -22.67 -18.65 -8.84
N LEU A 232 -21.54 -18.33 -8.20
CA LEU A 232 -20.23 -18.66 -8.73
C LEU A 232 -20.00 -20.17 -8.80
N ASN A 233 -20.34 -20.91 -7.75
CA ASN A 233 -20.22 -22.36 -7.73
C ASN A 233 -21.08 -23.03 -8.84
N ALA A 234 -22.33 -22.59 -9.01
CA ALA A 234 -23.20 -23.08 -10.09
C ALA A 234 -22.62 -22.75 -11.49
N PHE A 235 -22.01 -21.58 -11.65
CA PHE A 235 -21.31 -21.22 -12.89
C PHE A 235 -20.09 -22.13 -13.15
N LEU A 236 -19.32 -22.46 -12.11
CA LEU A 236 -18.12 -23.31 -12.22
C LEU A 236 -18.43 -24.78 -12.54
N GLU A 237 -19.67 -25.27 -12.33
CA GLU A 237 -20.08 -26.62 -12.76
C GLU A 237 -20.20 -26.73 -14.30
N LYS A 238 -20.60 -25.63 -14.95
CA LYS A 238 -20.69 -25.54 -16.41
C LYS A 238 -20.28 -24.15 -16.89
N PRO A 239 -18.97 -23.84 -16.93
CA PRO A 239 -18.50 -22.52 -17.31
C PRO A 239 -18.88 -22.16 -18.75
N ASP A 240 -19.38 -20.95 -18.92
CA ASP A 240 -19.77 -20.36 -20.20
C ASP A 240 -19.04 -19.02 -20.39
N MET A 241 -18.04 -19.02 -21.29
CA MET A 241 -17.23 -17.83 -21.56
C MET A 241 -18.04 -16.67 -22.14
N LYS A 242 -19.17 -16.95 -22.84
CA LYS A 242 -20.06 -15.90 -23.32
C LYS A 242 -20.80 -15.20 -22.18
N LYS A 243 -21.13 -15.94 -21.10
CA LYS A 243 -21.72 -15.35 -19.89
C LYS A 243 -20.66 -14.59 -19.10
N LEU A 244 -19.44 -15.12 -18.96
CA LEU A 244 -18.32 -14.45 -18.31
C LEU A 244 -18.07 -13.07 -18.95
N ASN A 245 -17.95 -13.01 -20.27
CA ASN A 245 -17.67 -11.79 -21.02
C ASN A 245 -18.81 -10.75 -20.99
N LYS A 246 -19.96 -11.09 -20.43
CA LYS A 246 -21.09 -10.17 -20.17
C LYS A 246 -21.28 -9.83 -18.70
N ASP A 247 -20.51 -10.46 -17.82
CA ASP A 247 -20.59 -10.21 -16.39
C ASP A 247 -20.02 -8.84 -16.03
N LEU A 248 -20.79 -8.03 -15.29
CA LEU A 248 -20.39 -6.66 -14.96
C LEU A 248 -19.15 -6.59 -14.05
N GLY A 249 -18.99 -7.55 -13.15
CA GLY A 249 -17.79 -7.64 -12.30
C GLY A 249 -16.53 -7.91 -13.15
N TYR A 250 -16.62 -8.89 -14.06
CA TYR A 250 -15.52 -9.23 -14.96
C TYR A 250 -15.19 -8.11 -15.94
N ILE A 251 -16.20 -7.51 -16.60
CA ILE A 251 -16.02 -6.36 -17.51
C ILE A 251 -15.31 -5.22 -16.78
N THR A 252 -15.73 -4.92 -15.53
CA THR A 252 -15.12 -3.85 -14.74
C THR A 252 -13.66 -4.15 -14.46
N GLY A 253 -13.35 -5.31 -13.92
CA GLY A 253 -11.97 -5.70 -13.60
C GLY A 253 -11.08 -5.79 -14.84
N ALA A 254 -11.55 -6.37 -15.93
CA ALA A 254 -10.81 -6.50 -17.19
C ALA A 254 -10.48 -5.14 -17.79
N SER A 255 -11.46 -4.21 -17.86
CA SER A 255 -11.23 -2.88 -18.42
C SER A 255 -10.28 -2.03 -17.55
N LEU A 256 -10.36 -2.15 -16.22
CA LEU A 256 -9.38 -1.51 -15.31
C LEU A 256 -7.97 -2.06 -15.54
N PHE A 257 -7.84 -3.36 -15.68
CA PHE A 257 -6.53 -3.99 -15.88
C PHE A 257 -5.92 -3.66 -17.24
N GLU A 258 -6.74 -3.52 -18.28
CA GLU A 258 -6.27 -3.08 -19.60
C GLU A 258 -5.63 -1.68 -19.55
N VAL A 259 -6.29 -0.71 -18.91
CA VAL A 259 -5.74 0.63 -18.74
C VAL A 259 -4.50 0.62 -17.85
N PHE A 260 -4.50 -0.20 -16.79
CA PHE A 260 -3.31 -0.38 -15.95
C PHE A 260 -2.09 -0.86 -16.77
N GLN A 261 -2.27 -1.81 -17.69
CA GLN A 261 -1.17 -2.27 -18.55
C GLN A 261 -0.71 -1.18 -19.53
N LYS A 262 -1.64 -0.46 -20.15
CA LYS A 262 -1.30 0.68 -21.04
C LYS A 262 -0.48 1.75 -20.29
N LEU A 263 -0.90 2.14 -19.08
CA LEU A 263 -0.15 3.09 -18.25
C LEU A 263 1.26 2.57 -17.93
N ARG A 264 1.41 1.28 -17.63
CA ARG A 264 2.74 0.69 -17.37
C ARG A 264 3.65 0.74 -18.58
N GLU A 265 3.11 0.48 -19.76
CA GLU A 265 3.85 0.52 -21.04
C GLU A 265 4.32 1.94 -21.34
N GLU A 266 3.41 2.92 -21.30
CA GLU A 266 3.74 4.34 -21.51
C GLU A 266 4.81 4.86 -20.53
N MET A 267 4.73 4.48 -19.27
CA MET A 267 5.70 4.88 -18.25
C MET A 267 7.07 4.20 -18.39
N SER A 268 7.21 3.18 -19.19
CA SER A 268 8.43 2.33 -19.23
C SER A 268 9.68 3.10 -19.62
N ALA A 269 9.61 3.91 -20.67
CA ALA A 269 10.75 4.71 -21.14
C ALA A 269 11.19 5.77 -20.10
N MET A 270 10.22 6.45 -19.47
CA MET A 270 10.46 7.46 -18.45
C MET A 270 11.11 6.84 -17.21
N ARG A 271 10.61 5.68 -16.75
CA ARG A 271 11.20 4.91 -15.66
C ARG A 271 12.64 4.48 -15.97
N SER A 272 12.92 4.10 -17.22
CA SER A 272 14.28 3.76 -17.65
C SER A 272 15.23 4.95 -17.55
N ASN A 273 14.78 6.15 -17.95
CA ASN A 273 15.56 7.39 -17.83
C ASN A 273 15.82 7.76 -16.37
N ILE A 274 14.78 7.72 -15.50
CA ILE A 274 14.93 7.94 -14.07
C ILE A 274 15.95 6.95 -13.48
N ALA A 275 15.79 5.65 -13.75
CA ALA A 275 16.68 4.62 -13.24
C ALA A 275 18.14 4.79 -13.73
N LYS A 276 18.34 5.30 -14.95
CA LYS A 276 19.69 5.65 -15.45
C LYS A 276 20.25 6.85 -14.71
N GLY A 277 19.45 7.89 -14.51
CA GLY A 277 19.82 9.08 -13.74
C GLY A 277 20.16 8.74 -12.29
N ASP A 278 19.34 7.93 -11.63
CA ASP A 278 19.55 7.47 -10.25
C ASP A 278 20.88 6.73 -10.09
N ARG A 279 21.19 5.81 -11.01
CA ARG A 279 22.50 5.11 -10.98
C ARG A 279 23.68 6.06 -11.12
N LEU A 280 23.57 7.05 -12.01
CA LEU A 280 24.62 8.06 -12.19
C LEU A 280 24.75 8.96 -10.96
N PHE A 281 23.62 9.40 -10.40
CA PHE A 281 23.58 10.26 -9.21
C PHE A 281 24.19 9.55 -8.01
N VAL A 282 23.75 8.33 -7.69
CA VAL A 282 24.27 7.54 -6.56
C VAL A 282 25.76 7.22 -6.76
N ASN A 283 26.19 6.81 -7.96
CA ASN A 283 27.60 6.58 -8.26
C ASN A 283 28.45 7.85 -8.09
N GLY A 284 27.90 8.98 -8.48
CA GLY A 284 28.58 10.27 -8.30
C GLY A 284 28.63 10.72 -6.85
N LEU A 285 27.58 10.52 -6.04
CA LEU A 285 27.60 10.77 -4.60
C LEU A 285 28.67 9.92 -3.88
N MET A 286 28.77 8.63 -4.25
CA MET A 286 29.82 7.76 -3.71
C MET A 286 31.24 8.23 -4.08
N ALA A 287 31.40 8.77 -5.29
CA ALA A 287 32.69 9.34 -5.73
C ALA A 287 32.98 10.70 -5.07
N MET A 288 31.93 11.47 -4.75
CA MET A 288 32.07 12.76 -4.04
C MET A 288 32.44 12.58 -2.57
N GLU A 289 31.94 11.52 -1.93
CA GLU A 289 32.16 11.21 -0.52
C GLU A 289 32.82 9.82 -0.33
N PRO A 290 34.10 9.63 -0.77
CA PRO A 290 34.72 8.29 -0.84
C PRO A 290 34.97 7.64 0.52
N ASN A 291 35.00 8.43 1.58
CA ASN A 291 35.24 7.95 2.96
C ASN A 291 33.94 7.65 3.73
N LYS A 292 32.79 7.95 3.13
CA LYS A 292 31.47 7.66 3.73
C LYS A 292 31.09 6.21 3.55
N VAL A 293 30.58 5.59 4.61
CA VAL A 293 30.00 4.25 4.53
C VAL A 293 28.61 4.33 3.89
N TRP A 294 28.48 3.75 2.72
CA TRP A 294 27.22 3.70 1.96
C TRP A 294 26.53 2.36 2.18
N ALA A 295 25.41 2.37 2.92
CA ALA A 295 24.56 1.18 3.06
C ALA A 295 23.59 1.08 1.88
N PRO A 296 23.45 -0.09 1.23
CA PRO A 296 22.49 -0.29 0.16
C PRO A 296 21.05 -0.29 0.71
N ASN A 297 20.07 -0.06 -0.18
CA ASN A 297 18.68 -0.38 0.11
C ASN A 297 18.51 -1.90 0.30
N ALA A 298 17.39 -2.31 0.93
CA ALA A 298 17.09 -3.73 1.15
C ALA A 298 17.04 -4.49 -0.19
N ASN A 299 17.73 -5.63 -0.25
CA ASN A 299 17.92 -6.44 -1.45
C ASN A 299 17.76 -7.96 -1.18
N SER A 300 17.04 -8.33 -0.12
CA SER A 300 16.84 -9.72 0.33
C SER A 300 18.09 -10.43 0.86
N THR A 301 19.15 -9.68 1.21
CA THR A 301 20.31 -10.21 1.93
C THR A 301 20.22 -9.92 3.42
N ILE A 302 20.98 -10.64 4.24
CA ILE A 302 21.11 -10.38 5.68
C ILE A 302 21.69 -8.97 5.87
N ARG A 303 21.05 -8.20 6.75
CA ARG A 303 21.46 -6.82 7.10
C ARG A 303 21.53 -6.68 8.61
N LEU A 304 22.58 -6.03 9.06
CA LEU A 304 22.71 -5.59 10.44
C LEU A 304 22.50 -4.08 10.48
N THR A 305 21.58 -3.62 11.32
CA THR A 305 21.47 -2.22 11.72
C THR A 305 21.87 -2.12 13.18
N TYR A 306 22.56 -1.05 13.57
CA TYR A 306 22.99 -0.85 14.93
C TYR A 306 22.78 0.59 15.38
N GLY A 307 22.62 0.78 16.68
CA GLY A 307 22.34 2.08 17.28
C GLY A 307 22.30 1.97 18.80
N ASN A 308 21.76 3.00 19.41
CA ASN A 308 21.61 3.09 20.87
C ASN A 308 20.14 3.27 21.24
N VAL A 309 19.75 2.77 22.40
CA VAL A 309 18.48 3.10 23.04
C VAL A 309 18.52 4.59 23.42
N LYS A 310 17.55 5.36 22.95
CA LYS A 310 17.50 6.82 23.15
C LYS A 310 16.07 7.34 23.17
N SER A 311 15.81 8.29 24.06
CA SER A 311 14.63 9.13 24.06
C SER A 311 14.67 10.19 22.96
N TYR A 312 13.54 10.82 22.63
CA TYR A 312 13.49 11.92 21.67
C TYR A 312 12.41 12.95 21.98
N LYS A 313 12.57 14.14 21.41
CA LYS A 313 11.60 15.22 21.47
C LYS A 313 10.95 15.40 20.10
N PRO A 314 9.70 14.94 19.90
CA PRO A 314 9.03 15.02 18.60
C PRO A 314 8.58 16.42 18.23
N ARG A 315 8.35 17.30 19.24
CA ARG A 315 7.92 18.69 19.09
C ARG A 315 8.17 19.46 20.37
N ASP A 316 7.92 20.77 20.34
CA ASP A 316 8.06 21.62 21.52
C ASP A 316 7.25 21.10 22.73
N ALA A 317 7.86 21.15 23.89
CA ALA A 317 7.30 20.70 25.18
C ALA A 317 6.90 19.21 25.27
N VAL A 318 7.24 18.36 24.29
CA VAL A 318 6.95 16.91 24.32
C VAL A 318 8.25 16.10 24.34
N PHE A 319 8.33 15.19 25.31
CA PHE A 319 9.45 14.27 25.47
C PHE A 319 8.90 12.83 25.50
N TYR A 320 9.41 11.97 24.63
CA TYR A 320 9.16 10.53 24.68
C TYR A 320 10.37 9.83 25.27
N ASP A 321 10.12 9.14 26.38
CA ASP A 321 11.15 8.32 27.00
C ASP A 321 11.48 7.09 26.13
N TYR A 322 12.66 6.52 26.37
CA TYR A 322 13.15 5.42 25.52
C TYR A 322 12.42 4.10 25.76
N TYR A 323 11.61 3.96 26.80
CA TYR A 323 10.87 2.73 27.10
C TYR A 323 9.45 3.03 27.61
N THR A 324 8.58 2.03 27.53
CA THR A 324 7.26 2.03 28.14
C THR A 324 7.11 0.82 29.06
N THR A 325 6.13 0.87 29.95
CA THR A 325 5.86 -0.17 30.93
C THR A 325 4.45 -0.72 30.84
N LEU A 326 4.18 -1.82 31.55
CA LEU A 326 2.85 -2.42 31.61
C LEU A 326 1.80 -1.46 32.20
N THR A 327 2.22 -0.50 33.04
CA THR A 327 1.33 0.55 33.54
C THR A 327 0.69 1.33 32.38
N GLY A 328 1.47 1.72 31.36
CA GLY A 328 0.94 2.41 30.16
C GLY A 328 -0.04 1.55 29.36
N VAL A 329 0.09 0.23 29.40
CA VAL A 329 -0.89 -0.68 28.78
C VAL A 329 -2.22 -0.61 29.54
N MET A 330 -2.18 -0.61 30.89
CA MET A 330 -3.37 -0.49 31.73
C MET A 330 -4.06 0.87 31.56
N GLU A 331 -3.28 1.96 31.47
CA GLU A 331 -3.80 3.32 31.28
C GLU A 331 -4.51 3.51 29.95
N LYS A 332 -4.15 2.76 28.91
CA LYS A 332 -4.81 2.82 27.60
C LYS A 332 -6.18 2.18 27.56
N GLU A 333 -6.50 1.31 28.50
CA GLU A 333 -7.80 0.65 28.54
C GLU A 333 -8.90 1.68 28.82
N GLY A 334 -9.78 1.89 27.87
CA GLY A 334 -10.93 2.78 28.06
C GLY A 334 -12.07 2.08 28.83
N PRO A 335 -13.01 2.86 29.40
CA PRO A 335 -14.10 2.33 30.23
C PRO A 335 -15.07 1.41 29.48
N LYS A 336 -15.01 1.35 28.17
CA LYS A 336 -15.89 0.53 27.31
C LYS A 336 -15.15 -0.65 26.64
N GLY A 337 -13.89 -0.93 27.03
CA GLY A 337 -13.04 -1.91 26.35
C GLY A 337 -12.74 -1.48 24.89
N GLY A 338 -12.68 -2.44 23.98
CA GLY A 338 -12.47 -2.22 22.56
C GLY A 338 -11.05 -2.58 22.12
N GLU A 339 -10.44 -1.76 21.27
CA GLU A 339 -9.11 -2.03 20.66
C GLU A 339 -8.01 -2.21 21.72
N PHE A 340 -8.13 -1.54 22.86
CA PHE A 340 -7.14 -1.55 23.94
C PHE A 340 -7.61 -2.35 25.17
N GLU A 341 -8.63 -3.22 25.01
CA GLU A 341 -9.08 -4.08 26.12
C GLU A 341 -7.95 -4.98 26.59
N VAL A 342 -7.67 -4.94 27.90
CA VAL A 342 -6.63 -5.74 28.55
C VAL A 342 -7.25 -7.03 29.06
N PRO A 343 -6.68 -8.22 28.74
CA PRO A 343 -7.17 -9.48 29.27
C PRO A 343 -7.17 -9.50 30.81
N GLN A 344 -8.25 -10.02 31.42
CA GLN A 344 -8.41 -10.02 32.87
C GLN A 344 -7.23 -10.66 33.60
N LYS A 345 -6.72 -11.78 33.10
CA LYS A 345 -5.54 -12.44 33.68
C LYS A 345 -4.32 -11.51 33.75
N LEU A 346 -4.11 -10.64 32.74
CA LEU A 346 -2.99 -9.70 32.73
C LEU A 346 -3.20 -8.61 33.78
N LYS A 347 -4.44 -8.13 33.96
CA LYS A 347 -4.81 -7.18 35.05
C LYS A 347 -4.54 -7.79 36.42
N ASP A 348 -4.95 -9.04 36.63
CA ASP A 348 -4.75 -9.76 37.90
C ASP A 348 -3.27 -9.87 38.25
N LEU A 349 -2.44 -10.26 37.29
CA LEU A 349 -0.98 -10.36 37.44
C LEU A 349 -0.35 -8.97 37.71
N TYR A 350 -0.83 -7.94 37.01
CA TYR A 350 -0.36 -6.56 37.23
C TYR A 350 -0.66 -6.06 38.64
N HIS A 351 -1.89 -6.27 39.16
CA HIS A 351 -2.27 -5.86 40.49
C HIS A 351 -1.58 -6.69 41.58
N ALA A 352 -1.34 -7.97 41.33
CA ALA A 352 -0.57 -8.83 42.20
C ALA A 352 0.93 -8.56 42.16
N LYS A 353 1.43 -7.76 41.24
CA LYS A 353 2.87 -7.60 40.94
C LYS A 353 3.59 -8.89 40.65
N ASP A 354 2.87 -9.90 40.14
CA ASP A 354 3.44 -11.18 39.80
C ASP A 354 4.03 -11.17 38.39
N PHE A 355 5.25 -10.68 38.29
CA PHE A 355 6.00 -10.56 37.04
C PHE A 355 7.09 -11.61 36.87
N GLY A 356 7.15 -12.56 37.78
CA GLY A 356 8.15 -13.63 37.76
C GLY A 356 9.58 -13.07 37.70
N ARG A 357 10.38 -13.61 36.78
CA ARG A 357 11.77 -13.17 36.56
C ARG A 357 11.92 -11.88 35.71
N TYR A 358 10.83 -11.32 35.19
CA TYR A 358 10.87 -10.23 34.22
C TYR A 358 10.78 -8.84 34.83
N GLY A 359 10.45 -8.73 36.11
CA GLY A 359 10.42 -7.47 36.83
C GLY A 359 9.96 -7.62 38.27
N ALA A 360 10.35 -6.69 39.16
CA ALA A 360 9.92 -6.66 40.54
C ALA A 360 8.66 -5.82 40.75
N ASP A 361 8.65 -4.60 40.25
CA ASP A 361 7.57 -3.64 40.44
C ASP A 361 6.77 -3.35 39.17
N ASN A 362 7.36 -3.56 37.99
CA ASN A 362 6.75 -3.35 36.70
C ASN A 362 7.54 -4.11 35.60
N ILE A 363 6.94 -4.22 34.40
CA ILE A 363 7.58 -4.83 33.24
C ILE A 363 7.77 -3.76 32.15
N SER A 364 8.95 -3.69 31.55
CA SER A 364 9.19 -2.97 30.32
C SER A 364 8.48 -3.68 29.17
N VAL A 365 7.70 -2.93 28.37
CA VAL A 365 6.90 -3.48 27.26
C VAL A 365 7.60 -3.27 25.94
N ASN A 366 8.11 -2.05 25.69
CA ASN A 366 8.86 -1.74 24.49
C ASN A 366 9.91 -0.67 24.77
N PHE A 367 10.83 -0.50 23.82
CA PHE A 367 11.84 0.55 23.83
C PHE A 367 12.06 1.09 22.42
N ILE A 368 12.66 2.27 22.34
CA ILE A 368 13.00 2.92 21.07
C ILE A 368 14.50 3.09 20.93
N THR A 369 14.97 3.06 19.70
CA THR A 369 16.38 3.19 19.35
C THR A 369 16.57 4.15 18.18
N ASN A 370 17.80 4.57 17.93
CA ASN A 370 18.17 5.35 16.76
C ASN A 370 18.72 4.49 15.60
N ASN A 371 18.37 3.22 15.58
CA ASN A 371 18.69 2.34 14.47
C ASN A 371 18.01 2.83 13.18
N ASP A 372 18.69 2.67 12.04
CA ASP A 372 18.11 2.92 10.72
C ASP A 372 17.36 1.68 10.25
N ILE A 373 16.04 1.68 10.42
CA ILE A 373 15.13 0.58 10.07
C ILE A 373 13.99 1.06 9.16
N THR A 374 13.39 0.12 8.42
CA THR A 374 12.24 0.37 7.55
C THR A 374 11.35 -0.88 7.47
N GLY A 375 10.35 -0.89 6.60
CA GLY A 375 9.50 -2.07 6.37
C GLY A 375 10.32 -3.33 6.07
N GLY A 376 9.91 -4.47 6.65
CA GLY A 376 10.64 -5.74 6.60
C GLY A 376 11.46 -6.06 7.85
N ASN A 377 11.72 -5.09 8.72
CA ASN A 377 12.39 -5.33 10.01
C ASN A 377 11.46 -5.95 11.07
N SER A 378 10.13 -5.90 10.87
CA SER A 378 9.14 -6.44 11.80
C SER A 378 9.40 -7.90 12.13
N GLY A 379 9.48 -8.23 13.44
CA GLY A 379 9.80 -9.57 13.92
C GLY A 379 11.28 -9.96 13.84
N SER A 380 12.16 -9.06 13.42
CA SER A 380 13.61 -9.30 13.43
C SER A 380 14.14 -9.27 14.86
N PRO A 381 15.12 -10.15 15.23
CA PRO A 381 15.67 -10.17 16.57
C PRO A 381 16.43 -8.88 16.88
N VAL A 382 16.17 -8.30 18.04
CA VAL A 382 16.98 -7.23 18.63
C VAL A 382 17.92 -7.83 19.64
N ILE A 383 19.22 -7.65 19.41
CA ILE A 383 20.27 -8.21 20.26
C ILE A 383 21.08 -7.11 20.94
N ASN A 384 21.53 -7.32 22.17
CA ASN A 384 22.42 -6.40 22.86
C ASN A 384 23.89 -6.64 22.47
N GLY A 385 24.81 -5.86 23.07
CA GLY A 385 26.25 -5.97 22.82
C GLY A 385 26.87 -7.30 23.24
N ASN A 386 26.18 -8.11 24.04
CA ASN A 386 26.61 -9.45 24.47
C ASN A 386 26.04 -10.56 23.56
N GLY A 387 25.23 -10.22 22.57
CA GLY A 387 24.56 -11.20 21.70
C GLY A 387 23.27 -11.78 22.28
N GLU A 388 22.74 -11.23 23.35
CA GLU A 388 21.50 -11.70 24.00
C GLU A 388 20.28 -11.08 23.31
N LEU A 389 19.23 -11.90 23.11
CA LEU A 389 17.95 -11.46 22.59
C LEU A 389 17.23 -10.59 23.63
N ILE A 390 16.96 -9.33 23.31
CA ILE A 390 16.30 -8.38 24.20
C ILE A 390 14.97 -7.84 23.64
N GLY A 391 14.58 -8.24 22.44
CA GLY A 391 13.33 -7.81 21.82
C GLY A 391 13.19 -8.30 20.37
N THR A 392 12.08 -7.92 19.74
CA THR A 392 11.78 -8.17 18.33
C THR A 392 11.12 -6.94 17.69
#